data_2bc3f78b3ffe2b3e6168e9dcc95f0d73
#
_entry.id   2bc3f78b3ffe2b3e6168e9dcc95f0d73
#
_cell.length_a   1.000
_cell.length_b   1.000
_cell.length_c   1.000
_cell.angle_alpha   90.00
_cell.angle_beta   90.00
_cell.angle_gamma   90.00
#
_symmetry.space_group_name_H-M   'P 1'
#
loop_
_entity.id
_entity.type
_entity.pdbx_description
1 polymer ?
#
loop_
_entity_poly.entity_id
_entity_poly.type
_entity_poly.pdbx_seq_one_letter_code
_entity_poly.pdbx_strand_id
1 'polypeptide(L)'
;MSPPKRDFCNNEKEERDMVEQNISKGLAKRIIPCLDVKNGETVKGTNFVNLRSAGDPVELGKAYSDAGADELVFLDITASFEGRKTFADMVTRVAEQINIPFTVGGGINELKDVDRLLNAGADKVSINSAAIRNPGLIDEIAGHYGSQVCVCAIDARLDSDGWHCYVKGGRERVELGLFDWAKEVADRGAGEILFTSMDHDGVKQGFANEALARLADELSIPVIASGGAGNMQHFRDAFTLGKADAALAASVFHFGEIAIPDLKKYLRNEGINVRI
;
A
#
# COMPACT_ATOMS: atom_id res chain seq x y z
N MET A 1 -47.36 -35.89 16.81
CA MET A 1 -46.97 -35.05 15.66
C MET A 1 -45.75 -34.24 16.06
N SER A 2 -44.58 -34.63 15.57
CA SER A 2 -43.33 -33.85 15.82
C SER A 2 -43.25 -32.67 14.86
N PRO A 3 -42.76 -31.50 15.27
CA PRO A 3 -42.64 -30.35 14.40
C PRO A 3 -41.51 -30.60 13.36
N PRO A 4 -41.60 -30.02 12.15
CA PRO A 4 -40.60 -30.19 11.12
C PRO A 4 -39.27 -29.56 11.54
N LYS A 5 -38.21 -30.32 11.40
CA LYS A 5 -36.83 -29.76 11.53
C LYS A 5 -36.63 -28.73 10.41
N ARG A 6 -36.45 -27.47 10.76
CA ARG A 6 -36.01 -26.45 9.82
C ARG A 6 -34.57 -26.75 9.44
N ASP A 7 -34.33 -26.91 8.15
CA ASP A 7 -33.01 -27.11 7.57
C ASP A 7 -32.18 -25.83 7.69
N PHE A 8 -31.40 -25.71 8.77
CA PHE A 8 -30.42 -24.61 8.95
C PHE A 8 -29.31 -24.62 7.90
N CYS A 9 -29.00 -25.78 7.31
CA CYS A 9 -27.97 -25.92 6.26
C CYS A 9 -28.32 -25.26 4.92
N ASN A 10 -29.61 -25.14 4.58
CA ASN A 10 -29.99 -24.52 3.29
C ASN A 10 -29.89 -22.98 3.33
N ASN A 11 -30.16 -22.35 4.46
CA ASN A 11 -30.05 -20.90 4.60
C ASN A 11 -28.60 -20.39 4.45
N GLU A 12 -27.62 -21.10 5.04
CA GLU A 12 -26.22 -20.72 4.95
C GLU A 12 -25.65 -20.89 3.53
N LYS A 13 -26.17 -21.83 2.78
CA LYS A 13 -25.78 -22.05 1.37
C LYS A 13 -26.40 -21.00 0.46
N GLU A 14 -27.67 -20.67 0.65
CA GLU A 14 -28.35 -19.60 -0.10
C GLU A 14 -27.78 -18.21 0.21
N GLU A 15 -27.38 -17.95 1.46
CA GLU A 15 -26.67 -16.71 1.81
C GLU A 15 -25.28 -16.65 1.17
N ARG A 16 -24.52 -17.74 1.13
CA ARG A 16 -23.23 -17.79 0.44
C ARG A 16 -23.40 -17.61 -1.06
N ASP A 17 -24.35 -18.30 -1.68
CA ASP A 17 -24.60 -18.19 -3.13
C ASP A 17 -25.07 -16.76 -3.50
N MET A 18 -25.85 -16.07 -2.65
CA MET A 18 -26.24 -14.67 -2.84
C MET A 18 -25.05 -13.71 -2.69
N VAL A 19 -24.15 -13.95 -1.73
CA VAL A 19 -22.92 -13.16 -1.58
C VAL A 19 -21.98 -13.36 -2.75
N GLU A 20 -21.81 -14.58 -3.23
CA GLU A 20 -20.98 -14.87 -4.41
C GLU A 20 -21.54 -14.26 -5.71
N GLN A 21 -22.86 -14.16 -5.85
CA GLN A 21 -23.49 -13.49 -7.01
C GLN A 21 -23.37 -11.97 -6.99
N ASN A 22 -23.19 -11.36 -5.83
CA ASN A 22 -23.05 -9.91 -5.66
C ASN A 22 -21.60 -9.42 -5.66
N ILE A 23 -20.60 -10.32 -5.65
CA ILE A 23 -19.20 -9.90 -5.74
C ILE A 23 -18.95 -9.29 -7.12
N SER A 24 -18.44 -8.07 -7.13
CA SER A 24 -18.02 -7.38 -8.36
C SER A 24 -17.07 -8.30 -9.16
N LYS A 25 -17.33 -8.49 -10.45
CA LYS A 25 -16.52 -9.35 -11.34
C LYS A 25 -15.18 -8.70 -11.73
N GLY A 26 -14.78 -7.61 -11.06
CA GLY A 26 -13.52 -6.89 -11.30
C GLY A 26 -12.31 -7.61 -10.68
N LEU A 27 -11.12 -7.02 -10.87
CA LEU A 27 -9.91 -7.48 -10.21
C LEU A 27 -10.07 -7.41 -8.68
N ALA A 28 -9.48 -8.39 -7.97
CA ALA A 28 -9.52 -8.41 -6.51
C ALA A 28 -8.78 -7.19 -5.94
N LYS A 29 -9.39 -6.52 -4.98
CA LYS A 29 -8.78 -5.43 -4.23
C LYS A 29 -7.72 -5.99 -3.27
N ARG A 30 -6.60 -5.28 -3.11
CA ARG A 30 -5.44 -5.74 -2.35
C ARG A 30 -5.36 -5.04 -0.99
N ILE A 31 -5.05 -5.82 0.05
CA ILE A 31 -4.76 -5.32 1.40
C ILE A 31 -3.25 -5.42 1.63
N ILE A 32 -2.61 -4.29 1.90
CA ILE A 32 -1.16 -4.12 1.91
C ILE A 32 -0.70 -3.59 3.27
N PRO A 33 -0.12 -4.42 4.15
CA PRO A 33 0.61 -3.92 5.31
C PRO A 33 1.88 -3.18 4.89
N CYS A 34 2.15 -2.05 5.57
CA CYS A 34 3.36 -1.25 5.36
C CYS A 34 4.23 -1.26 6.61
N LEU A 35 5.51 -1.56 6.45
CA LEU A 35 6.50 -1.57 7.52
C LEU A 35 7.54 -0.46 7.28
N ASP A 36 7.51 0.57 8.12
CA ASP A 36 8.58 1.57 8.17
C ASP A 36 9.78 0.96 8.91
N VAL A 37 10.93 0.88 8.25
CA VAL A 37 12.14 0.27 8.81
C VAL A 37 13.18 1.34 9.09
N LYS A 38 13.73 1.34 10.30
CA LYS A 38 14.83 2.20 10.70
C LYS A 38 15.89 1.39 11.42
N ASN A 39 17.11 1.43 10.91
CA ASN A 39 18.25 0.69 11.46
C ASN A 39 17.98 -0.81 11.66
N GLY A 40 17.22 -1.43 10.76
CA GLY A 40 16.89 -2.87 10.82
C GLY A 40 15.71 -3.26 11.72
N GLU A 41 15.02 -2.31 12.33
CA GLU A 41 13.83 -2.53 13.14
C GLU A 41 12.60 -1.89 12.50
N THR A 42 11.45 -2.55 12.60
CA THR A 42 10.17 -1.93 12.24
C THR A 42 9.80 -0.90 13.28
N VAL A 43 9.48 0.30 12.81
CA VAL A 43 9.08 1.41 13.68
C VAL A 43 7.77 2.01 13.21
N LYS A 44 7.02 2.61 14.12
CA LYS A 44 5.83 3.39 13.78
C LYS A 44 5.73 4.64 14.64
N GLY A 45 5.38 5.74 13.98
CA GLY A 45 5.10 7.03 14.62
C GLY A 45 3.95 7.73 13.89
N THR A 46 3.51 8.86 14.42
CA THR A 46 2.60 9.77 13.72
C THR A 46 3.43 10.77 12.94
N ASN A 47 3.18 10.93 11.64
CA ASN A 47 3.93 11.83 10.75
C ASN A 47 5.47 11.65 10.87
N PHE A 48 5.94 10.40 10.98
CA PHE A 48 7.36 10.03 11.13
C PHE A 48 8.07 10.59 12.38
N VAL A 49 7.32 11.04 13.38
CA VAL A 49 7.85 11.49 14.69
C VAL A 49 7.39 10.57 15.82
N ASN A 50 8.10 10.59 16.96
CA ASN A 50 7.83 9.74 18.12
C ASN A 50 7.78 8.24 17.77
N LEU A 51 8.77 7.77 17.02
CA LEU A 51 8.87 6.38 16.56
C LEU A 51 8.94 5.42 17.74
N ARG A 52 8.12 4.37 17.68
CA ARG A 52 8.12 3.23 18.59
C ARG A 52 8.45 1.96 17.82
N SER A 53 9.23 1.06 18.39
CA SER A 53 9.48 -0.25 17.79
C SER A 53 8.16 -1.04 17.69
N ALA A 54 7.94 -1.67 16.54
CA ALA A 54 6.80 -2.55 16.28
C ALA A 54 7.25 -4.03 16.15
N GLY A 55 8.55 -4.31 16.16
CA GLY A 55 9.11 -5.66 16.11
C GLY A 55 10.12 -5.89 14.97
N ASP A 56 10.56 -7.13 14.84
CA ASP A 56 11.46 -7.57 13.76
C ASP A 56 10.71 -7.55 12.41
N PRO A 57 11.23 -6.87 11.36
CA PRO A 57 10.56 -6.78 10.07
C PRO A 57 10.39 -8.13 9.37
N VAL A 58 11.27 -9.09 9.60
CA VAL A 58 11.19 -10.44 8.99
C VAL A 58 10.04 -11.24 9.62
N GLU A 59 9.95 -11.22 10.96
CA GLU A 59 8.86 -11.90 11.68
C GLU A 59 7.50 -11.29 11.35
N LEU A 60 7.42 -9.95 11.30
CA LEU A 60 6.18 -9.25 10.92
C LEU A 60 5.78 -9.52 9.47
N GLY A 61 6.75 -9.48 8.54
CA GLY A 61 6.50 -9.79 7.13
C GLY A 61 5.93 -11.19 6.96
N LYS A 62 6.55 -12.18 7.63
CA LYS A 62 6.04 -13.56 7.64
C LYS A 62 4.64 -13.65 8.23
N ALA A 63 4.40 -13.02 9.38
CA ALA A 63 3.08 -13.05 10.03
C ALA A 63 1.98 -12.45 9.14
N TYR A 64 2.26 -11.36 8.40
CA TYR A 64 1.29 -10.79 7.46
C TYR A 64 1.07 -11.65 6.22
N SER A 65 2.13 -12.28 5.69
CA SER A 65 2.01 -13.25 4.61
C SER A 65 1.13 -14.43 5.03
N ASP A 66 1.38 -15.02 6.20
CA ASP A 66 0.60 -16.12 6.77
C ASP A 66 -0.86 -15.71 7.10
N ALA A 67 -1.08 -14.43 7.47
CA ALA A 67 -2.41 -13.87 7.70
C ALA A 67 -3.19 -13.54 6.41
N GLY A 68 -2.59 -13.76 5.23
CA GLY A 68 -3.24 -13.56 3.95
C GLY A 68 -3.23 -12.12 3.45
N ALA A 69 -2.22 -11.32 3.79
CA ALA A 69 -1.96 -10.06 3.07
C ALA A 69 -1.77 -10.33 1.57
N ASP A 70 -2.15 -9.39 0.72
CA ASP A 70 -2.00 -9.57 -0.73
C ASP A 70 -0.63 -9.14 -1.25
N GLU A 71 -0.02 -8.18 -0.60
CA GLU A 71 1.33 -7.64 -0.83
C GLU A 71 1.87 -7.07 0.46
N LEU A 72 3.18 -6.79 0.50
CA LEU A 72 3.83 -6.04 1.57
C LEU A 72 4.57 -4.82 1.01
N VAL A 73 4.67 -3.76 1.81
CA VAL A 73 5.53 -2.61 1.53
C VAL A 73 6.50 -2.40 2.68
N PHE A 74 7.78 -2.30 2.35
CA PHE A 74 8.85 -1.94 3.27
C PHE A 74 9.45 -0.60 2.88
N LEU A 75 9.48 0.35 3.80
CA LEU A 75 10.04 1.68 3.58
C LEU A 75 11.26 1.90 4.46
N ASP A 76 12.45 1.97 3.85
CA ASP A 76 13.66 2.39 4.56
C ASP A 76 13.60 3.88 4.86
N ILE A 77 13.43 4.21 6.12
CA ILE A 77 13.49 5.60 6.62
C ILE A 77 14.85 5.94 7.24
N THR A 78 15.87 5.09 7.02
CA THR A 78 17.23 5.30 7.49
C THR A 78 17.97 6.28 6.58
N ALA A 79 18.60 7.30 7.15
CA ALA A 79 19.24 8.36 6.39
C ALA A 79 20.70 8.03 5.93
N SER A 80 21.33 6.94 6.42
CA SER A 80 22.75 6.69 6.23
C SER A 80 23.08 5.68 5.12
N PHE A 81 24.28 5.83 4.51
CA PHE A 81 24.81 4.90 3.50
C PHE A 81 25.05 3.48 4.07
N GLU A 82 25.55 3.37 5.29
CA GLU A 82 25.76 2.07 5.97
C GLU A 82 24.46 1.34 6.22
N GLY A 83 23.38 2.07 6.56
CA GLY A 83 22.05 1.52 6.72
C GLY A 83 21.49 0.84 5.48
N ARG A 84 21.86 1.30 4.28
CA ARG A 84 21.37 0.71 3.01
C ARG A 84 21.88 -0.71 2.75
N LYS A 85 23.10 -1.06 3.19
CA LYS A 85 23.59 -2.43 3.08
C LYS A 85 22.82 -3.35 4.02
N THR A 86 22.71 -2.94 5.27
CA THR A 86 21.92 -3.66 6.29
C THR A 86 20.47 -3.85 5.85
N PHE A 87 19.91 -2.84 5.16
CA PHE A 87 18.56 -2.91 4.64
C PHE A 87 18.41 -3.94 3.50
N ALA A 88 19.38 -4.02 2.56
CA ALA A 88 19.36 -5.03 1.51
C ALA A 88 19.48 -6.46 2.08
N ASP A 89 20.33 -6.67 3.09
CA ASP A 89 20.44 -7.95 3.79
C ASP A 89 19.11 -8.33 4.49
N MET A 90 18.41 -7.36 5.04
CA MET A 90 17.06 -7.56 5.62
C MET A 90 16.05 -7.92 4.53
N VAL A 91 16.07 -7.23 3.37
CA VAL A 91 15.21 -7.55 2.22
C VAL A 91 15.37 -9.02 1.82
N THR A 92 16.60 -9.52 1.73
CA THR A 92 16.87 -10.95 1.41
C THR A 92 16.24 -11.87 2.46
N ARG A 93 16.39 -11.57 3.74
CA ARG A 93 15.81 -12.38 4.82
C ARG A 93 14.28 -12.38 4.80
N VAL A 94 13.66 -11.26 4.42
CA VAL A 94 12.21 -11.18 4.25
C VAL A 94 11.77 -12.01 3.06
N ALA A 95 12.42 -11.87 1.89
CA ALA A 95 12.12 -12.61 0.68
C ALA A 95 12.12 -14.13 0.88
N GLU A 96 13.01 -14.64 1.73
CA GLU A 96 13.09 -16.06 2.07
C GLU A 96 11.92 -16.57 2.93
N GLN A 97 11.15 -15.68 3.57
CA GLN A 97 10.10 -16.04 4.53
C GLN A 97 8.67 -15.80 4.03
N ILE A 98 8.51 -15.08 2.93
CA ILE A 98 7.19 -14.72 2.40
C ILE A 98 6.98 -15.32 1.01
N ASN A 99 5.70 -15.48 0.64
CA ASN A 99 5.30 -15.99 -0.69
C ASN A 99 4.31 -15.08 -1.40
N ILE A 100 4.25 -13.82 -0.97
CA ILE A 100 3.46 -12.74 -1.57
C ILE A 100 4.39 -11.66 -2.10
N PRO A 101 3.99 -10.91 -3.16
CA PRO A 101 4.80 -9.82 -3.69
C PRO A 101 5.12 -8.78 -2.62
N PHE A 102 6.33 -8.25 -2.66
CA PHE A 102 6.65 -7.13 -1.80
C PHE A 102 7.42 -6.02 -2.52
N THR A 103 7.04 -4.80 -2.14
CA THR A 103 7.59 -3.55 -2.62
C THR A 103 8.56 -2.98 -1.61
N VAL A 104 9.71 -2.54 -2.08
CA VAL A 104 10.75 -1.93 -1.24
C VAL A 104 10.95 -0.47 -1.66
N GLY A 105 10.86 0.44 -0.71
CA GLY A 105 11.07 1.88 -0.93
C GLY A 105 12.05 2.50 0.07
N GLY A 106 12.41 3.75 -0.21
CA GLY A 106 13.37 4.52 0.59
C GLY A 106 14.80 4.47 0.06
N GLY A 107 15.42 5.65 -0.05
CA GLY A 107 16.82 5.79 -0.41
C GLY A 107 17.21 5.43 -1.85
N ILE A 108 16.27 5.14 -2.73
CA ILE A 108 16.51 4.81 -4.15
C ILE A 108 16.71 6.11 -4.92
N ASN A 109 17.86 6.25 -5.61
CA ASN A 109 18.21 7.45 -6.36
C ASN A 109 18.65 7.17 -7.80
N GLU A 110 19.08 5.96 -8.11
CA GLU A 110 19.62 5.56 -9.41
C GLU A 110 19.25 4.09 -9.70
N LEU A 111 19.36 3.69 -10.97
CA LEU A 111 19.02 2.34 -11.43
C LEU A 111 19.77 1.22 -10.67
N LYS A 112 20.98 1.47 -10.28
CA LYS A 112 21.79 0.51 -9.53
C LYS A 112 21.28 0.28 -8.09
N ASP A 113 20.55 1.23 -7.49
CA ASP A 113 19.86 0.99 -6.23
C ASP A 113 18.69 0.02 -6.45
N VAL A 114 18.00 0.14 -7.59
CA VAL A 114 16.95 -0.78 -8.03
C VAL A 114 17.50 -2.18 -8.22
N ASP A 115 18.59 -2.32 -9.01
CA ASP A 115 19.30 -3.60 -9.22
C ASP A 115 19.59 -4.31 -7.91
N ARG A 116 20.12 -3.58 -6.93
CA ARG A 116 20.48 -4.13 -5.63
C ARG A 116 19.28 -4.69 -4.88
N LEU A 117 18.13 -3.98 -4.88
CA LEU A 117 16.93 -4.40 -4.17
C LEU A 117 16.22 -5.56 -4.86
N LEU A 118 16.15 -5.56 -6.19
CA LEU A 118 15.59 -6.68 -6.96
C LEU A 118 16.45 -7.94 -6.80
N ASN A 119 17.80 -7.80 -6.83
CA ASN A 119 18.72 -8.92 -6.57
C ASN A 119 18.63 -9.42 -5.11
N ALA A 120 18.23 -8.58 -4.17
CA ALA A 120 17.94 -8.98 -2.79
C ALA A 120 16.59 -9.69 -2.61
N GLY A 121 15.75 -9.73 -3.66
CA GLY A 121 14.48 -10.45 -3.70
C GLY A 121 13.22 -9.59 -3.63
N ALA A 122 13.33 -8.26 -3.75
CA ALA A 122 12.16 -7.40 -3.91
C ALA A 122 11.49 -7.64 -5.28
N ASP A 123 10.16 -7.64 -5.33
CA ASP A 123 9.39 -7.73 -6.59
C ASP A 123 9.20 -6.37 -7.24
N LYS A 124 9.07 -5.32 -6.43
CA LYS A 124 8.84 -3.95 -6.87
C LYS A 124 9.68 -2.97 -6.05
N VAL A 125 9.93 -1.82 -6.62
CA VAL A 125 10.57 -0.69 -5.91
C VAL A 125 9.64 0.51 -5.87
N SER A 126 9.68 1.25 -4.75
CA SER A 126 8.89 2.47 -4.57
C SER A 126 9.81 3.69 -4.53
N ILE A 127 9.59 4.63 -5.45
CA ILE A 127 10.35 5.89 -5.57
C ILE A 127 9.42 7.08 -5.36
N ASN A 128 9.89 8.12 -4.68
CA ASN A 128 9.18 9.38 -4.46
C ASN A 128 10.10 10.57 -4.79
N SER A 129 10.85 11.08 -3.83
CA SER A 129 11.67 12.29 -4.00
C SER A 129 12.71 12.19 -5.14
N ALA A 130 13.18 10.99 -5.45
CA ALA A 130 14.08 10.78 -6.58
C ALA A 130 13.36 10.97 -7.92
N ALA A 131 12.13 10.48 -8.04
CA ALA A 131 11.31 10.65 -9.24
C ALA A 131 10.99 12.13 -9.50
N ILE A 132 10.65 12.89 -8.45
CA ILE A 132 10.40 14.34 -8.59
C ILE A 132 11.67 15.10 -9.02
N ARG A 133 12.85 14.72 -8.49
CA ARG A 133 14.12 15.36 -8.88
C ARG A 133 14.58 14.96 -10.28
N ASN A 134 14.36 13.73 -10.67
CA ASN A 134 14.74 13.16 -11.97
C ASN A 134 13.62 12.25 -12.47
N PRO A 135 12.60 12.81 -13.15
CA PRO A 135 11.49 12.01 -13.70
C PRO A 135 11.95 10.91 -14.68
N GLY A 136 13.09 11.11 -15.36
CA GLY A 136 13.68 10.11 -16.23
C GLY A 136 14.03 8.79 -15.55
N LEU A 137 14.17 8.77 -14.21
CA LEU A 137 14.38 7.53 -13.46
C LEU A 137 13.18 6.57 -13.60
N ILE A 138 11.97 7.10 -13.76
CA ILE A 138 10.76 6.27 -13.99
C ILE A 138 10.90 5.58 -15.35
N ASP A 139 11.28 6.34 -16.40
CA ASP A 139 11.47 5.81 -17.76
C ASP A 139 12.58 4.74 -17.76
N GLU A 140 13.68 4.97 -17.04
CA GLU A 140 14.79 4.01 -16.93
C GLU A 140 14.36 2.71 -16.25
N ILE A 141 13.64 2.78 -15.12
CA ILE A 141 13.16 1.60 -14.40
C ILE A 141 12.15 0.83 -15.26
N ALA A 142 11.15 1.53 -15.82
CA ALA A 142 10.12 0.91 -16.63
C ALA A 142 10.69 0.28 -17.91
N GLY A 143 11.64 0.95 -18.55
CA GLY A 143 12.30 0.44 -19.76
C GLY A 143 13.23 -0.74 -19.52
N HIS A 144 13.86 -0.83 -18.34
CA HIS A 144 14.82 -1.88 -18.02
C HIS A 144 14.18 -3.14 -17.41
N TYR A 145 13.20 -2.95 -16.52
CA TYR A 145 12.58 -4.04 -15.75
C TYR A 145 11.10 -4.26 -16.06
N GLY A 146 10.48 -3.36 -16.82
CA GLY A 146 9.04 -3.32 -17.05
C GLY A 146 8.30 -2.46 -16.02
N SER A 147 7.16 -1.90 -16.44
CA SER A 147 6.33 -1.00 -15.61
C SER A 147 5.95 -1.59 -14.27
N GLN A 148 5.67 -2.90 -14.22
CA GLN A 148 5.22 -3.61 -13.01
C GLN A 148 6.21 -3.53 -11.84
N VAL A 149 7.49 -3.20 -12.08
CA VAL A 149 8.51 -3.04 -11.04
C VAL A 149 8.46 -1.66 -10.39
N CYS A 150 7.97 -0.64 -11.12
CA CYS A 150 8.02 0.75 -10.70
C CYS A 150 6.73 1.18 -10.01
N VAL A 151 6.76 1.37 -8.70
CA VAL A 151 5.72 2.03 -7.91
C VAL A 151 6.16 3.46 -7.64
N CYS A 152 5.41 4.46 -8.12
CA CYS A 152 5.68 5.84 -7.76
C CYS A 152 4.88 6.24 -6.53
N ALA A 153 5.56 6.50 -5.41
CA ALA A 153 4.93 7.03 -4.21
C ALA A 153 4.78 8.56 -4.36
N ILE A 154 3.59 9.04 -4.02
CA ILE A 154 3.23 10.46 -4.03
C ILE A 154 2.66 10.82 -2.66
N ASP A 155 3.45 11.54 -1.87
CA ASP A 155 2.97 12.18 -0.65
C ASP A 155 2.38 13.53 -1.04
N ALA A 156 1.11 13.77 -0.74
CA ALA A 156 0.48 15.05 -1.04
C ALA A 156 -0.43 15.53 0.10
N ARG A 157 -0.63 16.85 0.12
CA ARG A 157 -1.49 17.55 1.07
C ARG A 157 -2.46 18.45 0.33
N LEU A 158 -3.66 18.61 0.89
CA LEU A 158 -4.63 19.59 0.43
C LEU A 158 -4.36 20.94 1.12
N ASP A 159 -3.64 21.79 0.42
CA ASP A 159 -3.39 23.17 0.85
C ASP A 159 -4.54 24.09 0.41
N SER A 160 -4.50 25.37 0.80
CA SER A 160 -5.56 26.35 0.46
C SER A 160 -5.73 26.60 -1.05
N ASP A 161 -4.70 26.29 -1.84
CA ASP A 161 -4.61 26.47 -3.29
C ASP A 161 -4.68 25.16 -4.09
N GLY A 162 -4.93 24.02 -3.41
CA GLY A 162 -5.10 22.72 -4.04
C GLY A 162 -4.19 21.63 -3.48
N TRP A 163 -4.21 20.47 -4.13
CA TRP A 163 -3.36 19.36 -3.77
C TRP A 163 -1.94 19.54 -4.29
N HIS A 164 -0.96 19.56 -3.38
CA HIS A 164 0.47 19.70 -3.69
C HIS A 164 1.28 18.50 -3.23
N CYS A 165 2.28 18.14 -4.05
CA CYS A 165 3.23 17.08 -3.72
C CYS A 165 4.26 17.56 -2.69
N TYR A 166 4.73 16.59 -1.90
CA TYR A 166 5.76 16.79 -0.88
C TYR A 166 6.89 15.78 -1.06
N VAL A 167 8.09 16.20 -0.70
CA VAL A 167 9.31 15.39 -0.73
C VAL A 167 9.95 15.29 0.64
N LYS A 168 11.02 14.49 0.74
CA LYS A 168 11.81 14.31 1.99
C LYS A 168 10.94 13.81 3.18
N GLY A 169 10.03 12.87 2.91
CA GLY A 169 9.12 12.35 3.93
C GLY A 169 8.15 13.43 4.42
N GLY A 170 7.55 14.18 3.50
CA GLY A 170 6.51 15.16 3.80
C GLY A 170 7.00 16.50 4.37
N ARG A 171 8.31 16.76 4.37
CA ARG A 171 8.89 17.95 5.02
C ARG A 171 9.00 19.17 4.11
N GLU A 172 8.96 18.97 2.81
CA GLU A 172 9.20 20.02 1.82
C GLU A 172 8.14 19.94 0.73
N ARG A 173 7.32 21.02 0.63
CA ARG A 173 6.37 21.21 -0.47
C ARG A 173 7.14 21.49 -1.75
N VAL A 174 6.66 20.96 -2.86
CA VAL A 174 7.11 21.29 -4.21
C VAL A 174 5.99 21.94 -5.00
N GLU A 175 6.33 22.77 -5.97
CA GLU A 175 5.38 23.45 -6.86
C GLU A 175 4.89 22.50 -7.96
N LEU A 176 4.29 21.38 -7.53
CA LEU A 176 3.82 20.31 -8.38
C LEU A 176 2.49 19.79 -7.81
N GLY A 177 1.44 19.88 -8.61
CA GLY A 177 0.10 19.38 -8.26
C GLY A 177 0.04 17.87 -8.27
N LEU A 178 -0.73 17.28 -7.34
CA LEU A 178 -0.92 15.84 -7.24
C LEU A 178 -1.35 15.20 -8.57
N PHE A 179 -2.38 15.75 -9.20
CA PHE A 179 -3.00 15.12 -10.37
C PHE A 179 -2.13 15.25 -11.62
N ASP A 180 -1.49 16.40 -11.81
CA ASP A 180 -0.58 16.63 -12.94
C ASP A 180 0.65 15.71 -12.82
N TRP A 181 1.20 15.57 -11.61
CA TRP A 181 2.33 14.68 -11.35
C TRP A 181 1.93 13.21 -11.51
N ALA A 182 0.79 12.80 -11.00
CA ALA A 182 0.30 11.44 -11.14
C ALA A 182 0.13 11.04 -12.62
N LYS A 183 -0.36 11.94 -13.45
CA LYS A 183 -0.48 11.74 -14.89
C LYS A 183 0.89 11.63 -15.55
N GLU A 184 1.84 12.53 -15.24
CA GLU A 184 3.19 12.46 -15.77
C GLU A 184 3.88 11.13 -15.39
N VAL A 185 3.73 10.69 -14.14
CA VAL A 185 4.24 9.41 -13.64
C VAL A 185 3.70 8.23 -14.44
N ALA A 186 2.39 8.20 -14.70
CA ALA A 186 1.76 7.16 -15.51
C ALA A 186 2.24 7.18 -16.96
N ASP A 187 2.32 8.36 -17.56
CA ASP A 187 2.78 8.55 -18.96
C ASP A 187 4.25 8.14 -19.14
N ARG A 188 5.09 8.25 -18.09
CA ARG A 188 6.49 7.78 -18.06
C ARG A 188 6.64 6.28 -17.85
N GLY A 189 5.56 5.57 -17.58
CA GLY A 189 5.57 4.11 -17.49
C GLY A 189 5.66 3.53 -16.09
N ALA A 190 5.35 4.28 -15.03
CA ALA A 190 5.14 3.67 -13.72
C ALA A 190 3.99 2.66 -13.78
N GLY A 191 4.13 1.53 -13.07
CA GLY A 191 3.12 0.48 -13.05
C GLY A 191 2.02 0.71 -12.03
N GLU A 192 2.29 1.46 -10.96
CA GLU A 192 1.34 1.78 -9.90
C GLU A 192 1.66 3.13 -9.25
N ILE A 193 0.65 3.77 -8.70
CA ILE A 193 0.80 4.94 -7.82
C ILE A 193 0.44 4.56 -6.39
N LEU A 194 1.34 4.85 -5.44
CA LEU A 194 1.08 4.80 -4.01
C LEU A 194 0.81 6.23 -3.52
N PHE A 195 -0.47 6.59 -3.41
CA PHE A 195 -0.87 7.93 -2.96
C PHE A 195 -1.07 7.97 -1.45
N THR A 196 -0.25 8.76 -0.76
CA THR A 196 -0.40 9.04 0.67
C THR A 196 -0.96 10.44 0.90
N SER A 197 -2.17 10.52 1.44
CA SER A 197 -2.71 11.78 1.95
C SER A 197 -2.09 12.11 3.30
N MET A 198 -1.26 13.15 3.34
CA MET A 198 -0.57 13.58 4.55
C MET A 198 -1.51 14.13 5.63
N ASP A 199 -2.64 14.71 5.21
CA ASP A 199 -3.65 15.22 6.15
C ASP A 199 -4.39 14.10 6.88
N HIS A 200 -4.44 12.92 6.28
CA HIS A 200 -5.11 11.75 6.83
C HIS A 200 -4.13 10.78 7.52
N ASP A 201 -2.80 10.85 7.22
CA ASP A 201 -1.84 9.89 7.75
C ASP A 201 -1.71 9.98 9.27
N GLY A 202 -1.94 8.83 9.93
CA GLY A 202 -1.93 8.71 11.39
C GLY A 202 -3.18 9.24 12.10
N VAL A 203 -4.14 9.86 11.39
CA VAL A 203 -5.34 10.49 11.98
C VAL A 203 -6.46 9.47 12.21
N LYS A 204 -6.48 8.35 11.46
CA LYS A 204 -7.49 7.28 11.56
C LYS A 204 -8.95 7.72 11.28
N GLN A 205 -9.14 8.69 10.40
CA GLN A 205 -10.46 9.24 10.05
C GLN A 205 -10.92 8.88 8.62
N GLY A 206 -10.26 7.93 7.98
CA GLY A 206 -10.55 7.50 6.62
C GLY A 206 -9.54 8.04 5.62
N PHE A 207 -9.53 7.41 4.45
CA PHE A 207 -8.67 7.80 3.33
C PHE A 207 -9.22 9.05 2.62
N ALA A 208 -8.40 9.71 1.80
CA ALA A 208 -8.80 10.86 0.99
C ALA A 208 -9.62 10.42 -0.25
N ASN A 209 -10.84 9.91 -0.03
CA ASN A 209 -11.63 9.23 -1.05
C ASN A 209 -11.94 10.08 -2.29
N GLU A 210 -12.13 11.39 -2.14
CA GLU A 210 -12.38 12.28 -3.28
C GLU A 210 -11.14 12.38 -4.19
N ALA A 211 -9.95 12.52 -3.61
CA ALA A 211 -8.72 12.57 -4.38
C ALA A 211 -8.40 11.20 -5.03
N LEU A 212 -8.62 10.11 -4.28
CA LEU A 212 -8.48 8.74 -4.80
C LEU A 212 -9.39 8.47 -5.99
N ALA A 213 -10.68 8.85 -5.89
CA ALA A 213 -11.64 8.68 -6.98
C ALA A 213 -11.23 9.43 -8.24
N ARG A 214 -10.75 10.67 -8.06
CA ARG A 214 -10.25 11.46 -9.19
C ARG A 214 -9.00 10.83 -9.81
N LEU A 215 -8.03 10.37 -9.02
CA LEU A 215 -6.87 9.64 -9.53
C LEU A 215 -7.28 8.38 -10.30
N ALA A 216 -8.19 7.58 -9.74
CA ALA A 216 -8.66 6.35 -10.37
C ALA A 216 -9.43 6.61 -11.68
N ASP A 217 -10.13 7.74 -11.80
CA ASP A 217 -10.87 8.10 -13.00
C ASP A 217 -9.97 8.70 -14.09
N GLU A 218 -8.89 9.38 -13.73
CA GLU A 218 -7.97 10.05 -14.67
C GLU A 218 -6.81 9.15 -15.13
N LEU A 219 -6.51 8.07 -14.41
CA LEU A 219 -5.34 7.22 -14.67
C LEU A 219 -5.73 5.83 -15.18
N SER A 220 -4.86 5.25 -15.99
CA SER A 220 -4.98 3.87 -16.48
C SER A 220 -4.20 2.84 -15.67
N ILE A 221 -3.44 3.26 -14.67
CA ILE A 221 -2.64 2.41 -13.79
C ILE A 221 -3.26 2.33 -12.40
N PRO A 222 -3.04 1.22 -11.65
CA PRO A 222 -3.60 1.04 -10.32
C PRO A 222 -3.18 2.13 -9.33
N VAL A 223 -4.11 2.48 -8.44
CA VAL A 223 -3.90 3.43 -7.34
C VAL A 223 -4.01 2.71 -6.00
N ILE A 224 -2.96 2.82 -5.20
CA ILE A 224 -2.88 2.31 -3.83
C ILE A 224 -3.20 3.47 -2.87
N ALA A 225 -4.27 3.33 -2.08
CA ALA A 225 -4.66 4.29 -1.07
C ALA A 225 -3.79 4.17 0.17
N SER A 226 -3.25 5.28 0.67
CA SER A 226 -2.44 5.35 1.89
C SER A 226 -2.77 6.59 2.72
N GLY A 227 -2.67 6.46 4.05
CA GLY A 227 -2.98 7.51 5.03
C GLY A 227 -4.46 7.56 5.40
N GLY A 228 -4.77 7.33 6.69
CA GLY A 228 -6.11 7.50 7.25
C GLY A 228 -6.84 6.24 7.71
N ALA A 229 -6.31 5.05 7.48
CA ALA A 229 -6.93 3.80 7.94
C ALA A 229 -7.13 3.80 9.47
N GLY A 230 -8.35 3.55 9.93
CA GLY A 230 -8.70 3.52 11.35
C GLY A 230 -9.67 2.39 11.72
N ASN A 231 -10.51 1.96 10.79
CA ASN A 231 -11.45 0.86 10.97
C ASN A 231 -11.75 0.18 9.62
N MET A 232 -12.48 -0.94 9.63
CA MET A 232 -12.76 -1.73 8.42
C MET A 232 -13.60 -0.96 7.38
N GLN A 233 -14.50 -0.09 7.83
CA GLN A 233 -15.32 0.72 6.95
C GLN A 233 -14.49 1.68 6.09
N HIS A 234 -13.38 2.21 6.62
CA HIS A 234 -12.48 3.07 5.85
C HIS A 234 -11.90 2.34 4.62
N PHE A 235 -11.57 1.05 4.75
CA PHE A 235 -11.13 0.24 3.62
C PHE A 235 -12.25 0.03 2.59
N ARG A 236 -13.48 -0.28 3.06
CA ARG A 236 -14.65 -0.35 2.17
C ARG A 236 -14.81 0.95 1.39
N ASP A 237 -14.78 2.08 2.07
CA ASP A 237 -14.99 3.39 1.47
C ASP A 237 -13.86 3.76 0.48
N ALA A 238 -12.61 3.37 0.76
CA ALA A 238 -11.50 3.53 -0.18
C ALA A 238 -11.72 2.77 -1.49
N PHE A 239 -12.31 1.56 -1.42
CA PHE A 239 -12.58 0.74 -2.59
C PHE A 239 -13.86 1.12 -3.34
N THR A 240 -14.87 1.63 -2.65
CA THR A 240 -16.16 1.99 -3.24
C THR A 240 -16.24 3.45 -3.64
N LEU A 241 -16.01 4.36 -2.71
CA LEU A 241 -16.04 5.81 -2.93
C LEU A 241 -14.74 6.29 -3.58
N GLY A 242 -13.60 5.84 -3.05
CA GLY A 242 -12.26 6.19 -3.55
C GLY A 242 -11.83 5.43 -4.80
N LYS A 243 -12.52 4.34 -5.18
CA LYS A 243 -12.23 3.48 -6.34
C LYS A 243 -10.80 2.90 -6.36
N ALA A 244 -10.07 2.96 -5.24
CA ALA A 244 -8.70 2.47 -5.14
C ALA A 244 -8.61 0.98 -5.49
N ASP A 245 -7.45 0.54 -6.02
CA ASP A 245 -7.18 -0.86 -6.37
C ASP A 245 -6.53 -1.63 -5.23
N ALA A 246 -5.91 -0.90 -4.31
CA ALA A 246 -5.35 -1.43 -3.09
C ALA A 246 -5.46 -0.41 -1.94
N ALA A 247 -5.41 -0.90 -0.71
CA ALA A 247 -5.33 -0.07 0.47
C ALA A 247 -4.15 -0.50 1.36
N LEU A 248 -3.30 0.47 1.64
CA LEU A 248 -2.12 0.31 2.46
C LEU A 248 -2.38 0.88 3.86
N ALA A 249 -2.00 0.12 4.88
CA ALA A 249 -2.05 0.56 6.25
C ALA A 249 -0.91 -0.03 7.10
N ALA A 250 -0.56 0.64 8.19
CA ALA A 250 0.50 0.24 9.09
C ALA A 250 -0.02 0.02 10.51
N SER A 251 -0.31 1.09 11.26
CA SER A 251 -0.59 1.06 12.70
C SER A 251 -1.76 0.15 13.07
N VAL A 252 -2.85 0.14 12.31
CA VAL A 252 -4.03 -0.69 12.58
C VAL A 252 -3.72 -2.19 12.53
N PHE A 253 -2.73 -2.59 11.72
CA PHE A 253 -2.25 -3.97 11.65
C PHE A 253 -1.17 -4.25 12.70
N HIS A 254 -0.17 -3.36 12.84
CA HIS A 254 0.93 -3.56 13.79
C HIS A 254 0.47 -3.66 15.25
N PHE A 255 -0.56 -2.92 15.61
CA PHE A 255 -1.09 -2.92 16.98
C PHE A 255 -2.29 -3.87 17.16
N GLY A 256 -2.59 -4.71 16.16
CA GLY A 256 -3.66 -5.71 16.23
C GLY A 256 -5.06 -5.12 16.35
N GLU A 257 -5.25 -3.86 15.92
CA GLU A 257 -6.57 -3.22 15.94
C GLU A 257 -7.51 -3.82 14.89
N ILE A 258 -6.94 -4.29 13.77
CA ILE A 258 -7.63 -4.97 12.68
C ILE A 258 -6.83 -6.21 12.29
N ALA A 259 -7.47 -7.38 12.32
CA ALA A 259 -6.91 -8.60 11.76
C ALA A 259 -7.21 -8.67 10.25
N ILE A 260 -6.21 -8.98 9.43
CA ILE A 260 -6.36 -9.05 7.96
C ILE A 260 -7.45 -10.03 7.53
N PRO A 261 -7.54 -11.27 8.10
CA PRO A 261 -8.61 -12.19 7.74
C PRO A 261 -10.02 -11.64 8.03
N ASP A 262 -10.18 -10.92 9.14
CA ASP A 262 -11.49 -10.36 9.51
C ASP A 262 -11.85 -9.17 8.61
N LEU A 263 -10.86 -8.33 8.26
CA LEU A 263 -11.06 -7.25 7.28
C LEU A 263 -11.51 -7.82 5.93
N LYS A 264 -10.84 -8.86 5.43
CA LYS A 264 -11.19 -9.47 4.15
C LYS A 264 -12.58 -10.12 4.18
N LYS A 265 -12.97 -10.79 5.27
CA LYS A 265 -14.34 -11.27 5.45
C LYS A 265 -15.37 -10.15 5.43
N TYR A 266 -15.09 -9.06 6.17
CA TYR A 266 -15.94 -7.88 6.18
C TYR A 266 -16.11 -7.30 4.77
N LEU A 267 -15.01 -7.06 4.04
CA LEU A 267 -15.05 -6.52 2.68
C LEU A 267 -15.83 -7.43 1.71
N ARG A 268 -15.66 -8.74 1.82
CA ARG A 268 -16.42 -9.71 1.01
C ARG A 268 -17.91 -9.65 1.30
N ASN A 269 -18.31 -9.50 2.55
CA ASN A 269 -19.71 -9.34 2.94
C ASN A 269 -20.32 -8.02 2.44
N GLU A 270 -19.48 -6.98 2.26
CA GLU A 270 -19.87 -5.71 1.63
C GLU A 270 -19.85 -5.78 0.08
N GLY A 271 -19.68 -6.97 -0.51
CA GLY A 271 -19.68 -7.18 -1.97
C GLY A 271 -18.39 -6.80 -2.68
N ILE A 272 -17.30 -6.57 -1.95
CA ILE A 272 -15.99 -6.22 -2.52
C ILE A 272 -15.20 -7.48 -2.82
N ASN A 273 -14.72 -7.62 -4.07
CA ASN A 273 -13.88 -8.74 -4.47
C ASN A 273 -12.50 -8.65 -3.80
N VAL A 274 -12.21 -9.58 -2.89
CA VAL A 274 -10.93 -9.76 -2.21
C VAL A 274 -10.54 -11.23 -2.21
N ARG A 275 -9.24 -11.53 -2.23
CA ARG A 275 -8.71 -12.89 -2.05
C ARG A 275 -8.85 -13.29 -0.57
N ILE A 276 -9.28 -14.52 -0.27
CA ILE A 276 -9.38 -15.07 1.08
C ILE A 276 -8.46 -16.27 1.20
#